data_e716ade07aa0353e5bcdc6fd111bb4d3
#
_entry.id   e716ade07aa0353e5bcdc6fd111bb4d3
#
_cell.length_a   1.000
_cell.length_b   1.000
_cell.length_c   1.000
_cell.angle_alpha   90.00
_cell.angle_beta   90.00
_cell.angle_gamma   90.00
#
_symmetry.space_group_name_H-M   'P 1'
#
loop_
_entity.id
_entity.type
_entity.pdbx_description
1 polymer ?
#
loop_
_entity_poly.entity_id
_entity_poly.type
_entity_poly.pdbx_seq_one_letter_code
_entity_poly.pdbx_strand_id
1 'polypeptide(L)'
;MSRVLNRGLAGDALAAGVAGAAFSAIPSTVWSLVRGEDVLEGGRAVGAMVLRDERRTGALLVIAAPIHLAISLGWAAVMAAALPCGREPARGVVGGIAIAALDLALIGRRIPSIAALPQGRQWADHAAYGLAVGLVLRARRTRRAT
;
A
#
# COMPACT_ATOMS: atom_id res chain seq x y z
N MET A 1 27.60 -14.34 -5.57
CA MET A 1 27.26 -13.10 -4.86
C MET A 1 25.88 -12.55 -5.28
N SER A 2 25.55 -12.50 -6.56
CA SER A 2 24.26 -11.98 -7.08
C SER A 2 23.00 -12.71 -6.57
N ARG A 3 23.01 -14.04 -6.45
CA ARG A 3 21.86 -14.84 -5.99
C ARG A 3 21.50 -14.61 -4.51
N VAL A 4 22.45 -14.34 -3.64
CA VAL A 4 22.23 -14.10 -2.21
C VAL A 4 21.65 -12.69 -2.01
N LEU A 5 22.15 -11.70 -2.73
CA LEU A 5 21.63 -10.34 -2.73
C LEU A 5 20.17 -10.30 -3.23
N ASN A 6 19.84 -11.04 -4.29
CA ASN A 6 18.46 -11.13 -4.80
C ASN A 6 17.50 -11.80 -3.82
N ARG A 7 17.93 -12.87 -3.12
CA ARG A 7 17.10 -13.52 -2.09
C ARG A 7 16.84 -12.59 -0.90
N GLY A 8 17.84 -11.79 -0.52
CA GLY A 8 17.68 -10.79 0.54
C GLY A 8 16.66 -9.73 0.18
N LEU A 9 16.76 -9.18 -1.04
CA LEU A 9 15.85 -8.17 -1.55
C LEU A 9 14.40 -8.69 -1.67
N ALA A 10 14.22 -9.90 -2.21
CA ALA A 10 12.91 -10.51 -2.35
C ALA A 10 12.23 -10.75 -0.98
N GLY A 11 13.00 -11.24 0.00
CA GLY A 11 12.48 -11.43 1.37
C GLY A 11 12.12 -10.10 2.04
N ASP A 12 12.87 -9.04 1.78
CA ASP A 12 12.58 -7.69 2.29
C ASP A 12 11.32 -7.13 1.65
N ALA A 13 11.19 -7.24 0.34
CA ALA A 13 10.02 -6.80 -0.41
C ALA A 13 8.74 -7.51 0.05
N LEU A 14 8.82 -8.84 0.23
CA LEU A 14 7.70 -9.65 0.71
C LEU A 14 7.25 -9.21 2.11
N ALA A 15 8.17 -9.16 3.07
CA ALA A 15 7.83 -8.79 4.44
C ALA A 15 7.31 -7.34 4.54
N ALA A 16 7.96 -6.40 3.83
CA ALA A 16 7.55 -5.01 3.82
C ALA A 16 6.21 -4.81 3.09
N GLY A 17 5.96 -5.52 1.99
CA GLY A 17 4.72 -5.44 1.24
C GLY A 17 3.52 -5.99 2.00
N VAL A 18 3.68 -7.13 2.70
CA VAL A 18 2.63 -7.68 3.58
C VAL A 18 2.30 -6.71 4.72
N ALA A 19 3.32 -6.16 5.38
CA ALA A 19 3.11 -5.15 6.43
C ALA A 19 2.45 -3.88 5.86
N GLY A 20 2.93 -3.39 4.71
CA GLY A 20 2.33 -2.25 4.02
C GLY A 20 0.86 -2.49 3.70
N ALA A 21 0.52 -3.65 3.13
CA ALA A 21 -0.87 -4.02 2.84
C ALA A 21 -1.75 -4.04 4.10
N ALA A 22 -1.23 -4.58 5.22
CA ALA A 22 -1.99 -4.69 6.47
C ALA A 22 -2.21 -3.35 7.17
N PHE A 23 -1.24 -2.44 7.11
CA PHE A 23 -1.27 -1.19 7.88
C PHE A 23 -1.67 0.05 7.07
N SER A 24 -1.67 -0.03 5.73
CA SER A 24 -2.00 1.12 4.87
C SER A 24 -3.39 1.69 5.13
N ALA A 25 -4.40 0.86 5.34
CA ALA A 25 -5.78 1.30 5.51
C ALA A 25 -6.13 1.83 6.92
N ILE A 26 -5.17 1.90 7.85
CA ILE A 26 -5.43 2.38 9.22
C ILE A 26 -5.98 3.81 9.23
N PRO A 27 -5.40 4.80 8.53
CA PRO A 27 -5.90 6.17 8.56
C PRO A 27 -7.36 6.29 8.09
N SER A 28 -7.70 5.70 6.95
CA SER A 28 -9.07 5.74 6.42
C SER A 28 -10.05 4.97 7.30
N THR A 29 -9.64 3.81 7.84
CA THR A 29 -10.48 3.01 8.75
C THR A 29 -10.78 3.78 10.05
N VAL A 30 -9.75 4.37 10.68
CA VAL A 30 -9.93 5.17 11.90
C VAL A 30 -10.83 6.37 11.62
N TRP A 31 -10.60 7.07 10.52
CA TRP A 31 -11.44 8.18 10.11
C TRP A 31 -12.92 7.76 9.95
N SER A 32 -13.15 6.67 9.21
CA SER A 32 -14.52 6.17 8.97
C SER A 32 -15.22 5.76 10.27
N LEU A 33 -14.50 5.08 11.18
CA LEU A 33 -15.04 4.69 12.48
C LEU A 33 -15.45 5.92 13.33
N VAL A 34 -14.58 6.93 13.39
CA VAL A 34 -14.84 8.15 14.17
C VAL A 34 -16.03 8.95 13.61
N ARG A 35 -16.22 8.92 12.29
CA ARG A 35 -17.28 9.64 11.60
C ARG A 35 -18.58 8.84 11.43
N GLY A 36 -18.58 7.56 11.77
CA GLY A 36 -19.70 6.66 11.48
C GLY A 36 -19.92 6.41 10.00
N GLU A 37 -18.82 6.51 9.20
CA GLU A 37 -18.81 6.27 7.76
C GLU A 37 -18.47 4.81 7.45
N ASP A 38 -18.62 4.41 6.20
CA ASP A 38 -18.40 3.04 5.77
C ASP A 38 -16.90 2.70 5.67
N VAL A 39 -16.45 1.79 6.53
CA VAL A 39 -15.05 1.31 6.56
C VAL A 39 -14.67 0.42 5.36
N LEU A 40 -15.65 -0.09 4.61
CA LEU A 40 -15.43 -0.99 3.48
C LEU A 40 -15.44 -0.27 2.13
N GLU A 41 -15.65 1.04 2.13
CA GLU A 41 -15.77 1.86 0.91
C GLU A 41 -14.55 1.68 -0.01
N GLY A 42 -13.33 1.83 0.53
CA GLY A 42 -12.08 1.65 -0.22
C GLY A 42 -11.94 0.25 -0.80
N GLY A 43 -12.23 -0.79 0.00
CA GLY A 43 -12.18 -2.17 -0.46
C GLY A 43 -13.16 -2.44 -1.61
N ARG A 44 -14.39 -1.93 -1.50
CA ARG A 44 -15.37 -2.05 -2.59
C ARG A 44 -14.93 -1.31 -3.85
N ALA A 45 -14.34 -0.13 -3.71
CA ALA A 45 -13.83 0.65 -4.83
C ALA A 45 -12.73 -0.10 -5.60
N VAL A 46 -11.80 -0.76 -4.88
CA VAL A 46 -10.76 -1.59 -5.49
C VAL A 46 -11.37 -2.80 -6.22
N GLY A 47 -12.34 -3.51 -5.60
CA GLY A 47 -13.03 -4.63 -6.25
C GLY A 47 -13.80 -4.20 -7.52
N ALA A 48 -14.41 -3.02 -7.49
CA ALA A 48 -15.14 -2.45 -8.62
C ALA A 48 -14.24 -2.02 -9.79
N MET A 49 -12.93 -1.94 -9.62
CA MET A 49 -12.00 -1.75 -10.75
C MET A 49 -12.10 -2.91 -11.75
N VAL A 50 -12.37 -4.12 -11.27
CA VAL A 50 -12.49 -5.35 -12.08
C VAL A 50 -13.95 -5.72 -12.28
N LEU A 51 -14.74 -5.73 -11.22
CA LEU A 51 -16.16 -6.11 -11.24
C LEU A 51 -17.04 -4.85 -11.26
N ARG A 52 -17.09 -4.16 -12.39
CA ARG A 52 -17.73 -2.84 -12.53
C ARG A 52 -19.22 -2.81 -12.18
N ASP A 53 -19.93 -3.88 -12.51
CA ASP A 53 -21.38 -3.98 -12.35
C ASP A 53 -21.79 -4.77 -11.08
N GLU A 54 -20.82 -5.26 -10.31
CA GLU A 54 -21.08 -6.00 -9.08
C GLU A 54 -21.52 -5.07 -7.95
N ARG A 55 -22.54 -5.47 -7.21
CA ARG A 55 -23.09 -4.72 -6.06
C ARG A 55 -22.91 -5.44 -4.72
N ARG A 56 -22.59 -6.73 -4.74
CA ARG A 56 -22.43 -7.52 -3.52
C ARG A 56 -21.06 -7.21 -2.89
N THR A 57 -21.07 -6.62 -1.71
CA THR A 57 -19.86 -6.25 -0.96
C THR A 57 -18.89 -7.42 -0.82
N GLY A 58 -19.37 -8.61 -0.46
CA GLY A 58 -18.51 -9.78 -0.30
C GLY A 58 -17.74 -10.15 -1.56
N ALA A 59 -18.39 -10.13 -2.73
CA ALA A 59 -17.73 -10.40 -4.01
C ALA A 59 -16.65 -9.36 -4.34
N LEU A 60 -16.96 -8.08 -4.12
CA LEU A 60 -16.00 -6.99 -4.32
C LEU A 60 -14.78 -7.12 -3.42
N LEU A 61 -14.97 -7.44 -2.13
CA LEU A 61 -13.87 -7.59 -1.17
C LEU A 61 -12.99 -8.81 -1.47
N VAL A 62 -13.57 -9.93 -1.90
CA VAL A 62 -12.82 -11.14 -2.30
C VAL A 62 -11.88 -10.83 -3.47
N ILE A 63 -12.31 -10.01 -4.43
CA ILE A 63 -11.46 -9.58 -5.55
C ILE A 63 -10.50 -8.48 -5.13
N ALA A 64 -10.90 -7.56 -4.28
CA ALA A 64 -10.05 -6.47 -3.80
C ALA A 64 -8.81 -6.95 -3.05
N ALA A 65 -8.95 -7.98 -2.21
CA ALA A 65 -7.87 -8.45 -1.34
C ALA A 65 -6.60 -8.88 -2.11
N PRO A 66 -6.67 -9.78 -3.11
CA PRO A 66 -5.49 -10.16 -3.88
C PRO A 66 -4.94 -9.00 -4.74
N ILE A 67 -5.79 -8.12 -5.26
CA ILE A 67 -5.35 -6.94 -6.02
C ILE A 67 -4.56 -6.00 -5.11
N HIS A 68 -5.11 -5.66 -3.95
CA HIS A 68 -4.44 -4.80 -2.97
C HIS A 68 -3.10 -5.39 -2.53
N LEU A 69 -3.07 -6.69 -2.23
CA LEU A 69 -1.83 -7.37 -1.87
C LEU A 69 -0.80 -7.35 -3.01
N ALA A 70 -1.21 -7.63 -4.24
CA ALA A 70 -0.31 -7.63 -5.40
C ALA A 70 0.31 -6.25 -5.66
N ILE A 71 -0.51 -5.19 -5.62
CA ILE A 71 -0.03 -3.80 -5.76
C ILE A 71 0.91 -3.44 -4.62
N SER A 72 0.57 -3.80 -3.38
CA SER A 72 1.41 -3.55 -2.20
C SER A 72 2.76 -4.26 -2.28
N LEU A 73 2.80 -5.51 -2.73
CA LEU A 73 4.05 -6.26 -2.93
C LEU A 73 4.89 -5.64 -4.05
N GLY A 74 4.26 -5.23 -5.15
CA GLY A 74 4.94 -4.56 -6.27
C GLY A 74 5.62 -3.26 -5.84
N TRP A 75 4.90 -2.38 -5.17
CA TRP A 75 5.46 -1.13 -4.66
C TRP A 75 6.51 -1.35 -3.57
N ALA A 76 6.34 -2.34 -2.69
CA ALA A 76 7.35 -2.69 -1.71
C ALA A 76 8.65 -3.18 -2.36
N ALA A 77 8.57 -3.93 -3.47
CA ALA A 77 9.75 -4.35 -4.23
C ALA A 77 10.50 -3.14 -4.82
N VAL A 78 9.77 -2.18 -5.40
CA VAL A 78 10.35 -0.93 -5.90
C VAL A 78 11.03 -0.16 -4.76
N MET A 79 10.33 0.01 -3.62
CA MET A 79 10.88 0.72 -2.47
C MET A 79 12.09 0.00 -1.85
N ALA A 80 12.05 -1.33 -1.75
CA ALA A 80 13.16 -2.12 -1.25
C ALA A 80 14.43 -1.97 -2.12
N ALA A 81 14.25 -1.83 -3.43
CA ALA A 81 15.34 -1.59 -4.37
C ALA A 81 15.84 -0.13 -4.37
N ALA A 82 14.92 0.84 -4.23
CA ALA A 82 15.24 2.25 -4.41
C ALA A 82 15.62 2.98 -3.12
N LEU A 83 15.10 2.57 -1.96
CA LEU A 83 15.35 3.28 -0.70
C LEU A 83 16.76 3.01 -0.18
N PRO A 84 17.60 4.04 -0.03
CA PRO A 84 18.90 3.90 0.60
C PRO A 84 18.79 3.66 2.11
N CYS A 85 19.79 2.99 2.69
CA CYS A 85 19.86 2.70 4.12
C CYS A 85 19.97 3.96 4.97
N GLY A 86 19.48 3.88 6.23
CA GLY A 86 19.69 4.86 7.28
C GLY A 86 18.53 5.81 7.57
N ARG A 87 17.63 6.07 6.61
CA ARG A 87 16.44 6.92 6.80
C ARG A 87 15.18 6.32 6.16
N GLU A 88 15.10 4.99 6.15
CA GLU A 88 14.03 4.28 5.45
C GLU A 88 12.61 4.69 5.88
N PRO A 89 12.27 4.94 7.17
CA PRO A 89 10.92 5.34 7.55
C PRO A 89 10.52 6.69 6.93
N ALA A 90 11.37 7.72 7.05
CA ALA A 90 11.07 9.04 6.50
C ALA A 90 10.99 9.02 4.97
N ARG A 91 11.95 8.34 4.33
CA ARG A 91 11.95 8.16 2.86
C ARG A 91 10.81 7.26 2.40
N GLY A 92 10.40 6.31 3.25
CA GLY A 92 9.23 5.48 3.03
C GLY A 92 7.96 6.34 2.92
N VAL A 93 7.75 7.27 3.84
CA VAL A 93 6.61 8.21 3.76
C VAL A 93 6.65 9.01 2.46
N VAL A 94 7.81 9.56 2.09
CA VAL A 94 7.96 10.28 0.80
C VAL A 94 7.65 9.38 -0.38
N GLY A 95 8.13 8.12 -0.35
CA GLY A 95 7.81 7.11 -1.35
C GLY A 95 6.30 6.82 -1.43
N GLY A 96 5.64 6.66 -0.27
CA GLY A 96 4.19 6.49 -0.21
C GLY A 96 3.41 7.66 -0.82
N ILE A 97 3.83 8.89 -0.56
CA ILE A 97 3.24 10.09 -1.19
C ILE A 97 3.48 10.09 -2.71
N ALA A 98 4.67 9.70 -3.17
CA ALA A 98 4.94 9.60 -4.61
C ALA A 98 4.07 8.51 -5.27
N ILE A 99 3.87 7.37 -4.59
CA ILE A 99 2.94 6.32 -5.04
C ILE A 99 1.51 6.86 -5.11
N ALA A 100 1.05 7.62 -4.09
CA ALA A 100 -0.27 8.25 -4.10
C ALA A 100 -0.44 9.18 -5.32
N ALA A 101 0.58 9.94 -5.68
CA ALA A 101 0.55 10.80 -6.85
C ALA A 101 0.35 10.00 -8.15
N LEU A 102 1.00 8.85 -8.28
CA LEU A 102 0.83 7.95 -9.43
C LEU A 102 -0.53 7.23 -9.39
N ASP A 103 -0.85 6.59 -8.27
CA ASP A 103 -2.02 5.71 -8.17
C ASP A 103 -3.34 6.49 -8.09
N LEU A 104 -3.36 7.65 -7.46
CA LEU A 104 -4.57 8.44 -7.28
C LEU A 104 -4.68 9.60 -8.28
N ALA A 105 -3.65 10.46 -8.34
CA ALA A 105 -3.72 11.69 -9.12
C ALA A 105 -3.47 11.48 -10.62
N LEU A 106 -2.82 10.39 -11.03
CA LEU A 106 -2.58 10.09 -12.45
C LEU A 106 -3.47 8.94 -12.94
N ILE A 107 -3.39 7.75 -12.33
CA ILE A 107 -4.10 6.55 -12.79
C ILE A 107 -5.54 6.55 -12.26
N GLY A 108 -5.72 6.73 -10.96
CA GLY A 108 -7.00 6.58 -10.25
C GLY A 108 -8.07 7.55 -10.73
N ARG A 109 -7.67 8.75 -11.20
CA ARG A 109 -8.63 9.70 -11.80
C ARG A 109 -9.36 9.16 -13.03
N ARG A 110 -8.81 8.16 -13.70
CA ARG A 110 -9.41 7.49 -14.87
C ARG A 110 -10.29 6.30 -14.48
N ILE A 111 -10.32 5.93 -13.21
CA ILE A 111 -11.07 4.82 -12.66
C ILE A 111 -12.19 5.38 -11.79
N PRO A 112 -13.46 5.35 -12.24
CA PRO A 112 -14.56 6.03 -11.56
C PRO A 112 -14.72 5.64 -10.09
N SER A 113 -14.55 4.36 -9.75
CA SER A 113 -14.66 3.87 -8.36
C SER A 113 -13.56 4.42 -7.45
N ILE A 114 -12.36 4.66 -7.97
CA ILE A 114 -11.23 5.23 -7.21
C ILE A 114 -11.34 6.75 -7.15
N ALA A 115 -11.74 7.39 -8.25
CA ALA A 115 -11.91 8.84 -8.31
C ALA A 115 -13.00 9.35 -7.35
N ALA A 116 -14.02 8.52 -7.08
CA ALA A 116 -15.11 8.85 -6.17
C ALA A 116 -14.71 8.79 -4.68
N LEU A 117 -13.61 8.14 -4.33
CA LEU A 117 -13.15 8.05 -2.94
C LEU A 117 -12.72 9.41 -2.38
N PRO A 118 -12.90 9.65 -1.07
CA PRO A 118 -12.36 10.84 -0.39
C PRO A 118 -10.83 10.86 -0.45
N GLN A 119 -10.28 11.64 -1.38
CA GLN A 119 -8.86 11.60 -1.76
C GLN A 119 -7.91 11.85 -0.58
N GLY A 120 -8.22 12.78 0.33
CA GLY A 120 -7.35 13.07 1.49
C GLY A 120 -7.07 11.84 2.34
N ARG A 121 -8.07 10.97 2.55
CA ARG A 121 -7.90 9.71 3.29
C ARG A 121 -7.01 8.74 2.52
N GLN A 122 -7.17 8.66 1.22
CA GLN A 122 -6.37 7.78 0.37
C GLN A 122 -4.88 8.20 0.36
N TRP A 123 -4.61 9.51 0.35
CA TRP A 123 -3.23 10.01 0.49
C TRP A 123 -2.63 9.66 1.84
N ALA A 124 -3.41 9.75 2.94
CA ALA A 124 -2.96 9.34 4.27
C ALA A 124 -2.67 7.83 4.35
N ASP A 125 -3.48 7.00 3.70
CA ASP A 125 -3.27 5.55 3.60
C ASP A 125 -1.96 5.21 2.87
N HIS A 126 -1.65 5.91 1.79
CA HIS A 126 -0.38 5.74 1.07
C HIS A 126 0.83 6.20 1.89
N ALA A 127 0.70 7.29 2.65
CA ALA A 127 1.75 7.71 3.58
C ALA A 127 1.99 6.67 4.68
N ALA A 128 0.92 6.10 5.24
CA ALA A 128 0.99 5.02 6.22
C ALA A 128 1.60 3.74 5.62
N TYR A 129 1.23 3.39 4.39
CA TYR A 129 1.86 2.32 3.62
C TYR A 129 3.38 2.52 3.54
N GLY A 130 3.81 3.69 3.09
CA GLY A 130 5.22 4.01 2.94
C GLY A 130 5.99 3.98 4.26
N LEU A 131 5.36 4.45 5.36
CA LEU A 131 5.92 4.37 6.69
C LEU A 131 6.12 2.92 7.14
N ALA A 132 5.09 2.06 6.98
CA ALA A 132 5.14 0.65 7.35
C ALA A 132 6.23 -0.10 6.58
N VAL A 133 6.29 0.10 5.26
CA VAL A 133 7.35 -0.46 4.40
C VAL A 133 8.73 0.00 4.88
N GLY A 134 8.91 1.30 5.12
CA GLY A 134 10.17 1.88 5.58
C GLY A 134 10.63 1.32 6.93
N LEU A 135 9.72 1.14 7.88
CA LEU A 135 10.01 0.56 9.21
C LEU A 135 10.48 -0.89 9.09
N VAL A 136 9.79 -1.72 8.28
CA VAL A 136 10.16 -3.12 8.07
C VAL A 136 11.51 -3.22 7.37
N LEU A 137 11.76 -2.42 6.33
CA LEU A 137 13.03 -2.40 5.62
C LEU A 137 14.18 -2.05 6.57
N ARG A 138 14.01 -1.01 7.39
CA ARG A 138 15.00 -0.63 8.40
C ARG A 138 15.31 -1.77 9.36
N ALA A 139 14.28 -2.36 9.97
CA ALA A 139 14.44 -3.44 10.95
C ALA A 139 15.20 -4.65 10.35
N ARG A 140 14.85 -5.03 9.12
CA ARG A 140 15.49 -6.17 8.45
C ARG A 140 16.94 -5.89 8.04
N ARG A 141 17.21 -4.67 7.57
CA ARG A 141 18.58 -4.26 7.17
C ARG A 141 19.50 -4.13 8.37
N THR A 142 19.01 -3.57 9.49
CA THR A 142 19.78 -3.49 10.73
C THR A 142 20.15 -4.89 11.24
N ARG A 143 19.22 -5.84 11.25
CA ARG A 143 19.49 -7.23 11.70
C ARG A 143 20.51 -7.98 10.83
N ARG A 144 20.75 -7.55 9.60
CA ARG A 144 21.77 -8.17 8.72
C ARG A 144 23.15 -7.52 8.87
N ALA A 145 23.20 -6.33 9.44
CA ALA A 145 24.44 -5.61 9.69
C ALA A 145 25.10 -5.99 11.03
N THR A 146 24.36 -6.67 11.90
CA THR A 146 24.83 -7.27 13.16
C THR A 146 25.18 -8.73 12.99
#